data_01478688d23da82a356bdf86a798848a
#
_entry.id   01478688d23da82a356bdf86a798848a
#
_cell.length_a   1.000
_cell.length_b   1.000
_cell.length_c   1.000
_cell.angle_alpha   90.00
_cell.angle_beta   90.00
_cell.angle_gamma   90.00
#
_symmetry.space_group_name_H-M   'P 1'
#
loop_
_entity.id
_entity.type
_entity.pdbx_description
1 polymer ?
#
loop_
_entity_poly.entity_id
_entity_poly.type
_entity_poly.pdbx_seq_one_letter_code
_entity_poly.pdbx_strand_id
1 'polypeptide(L)'
;MRIKGILTGTLLFFMASCEGHPSATASFHIEPIRIQRFDQALFKALESADGGLELRQQYPAMLQLFGMGVLNRRSIDDELFFERIRSYYAEPTLHKLYADALHQYVDVTELEQQLTKAFAFLKEQLPDLQVPVICMHVSGLSQNVLVGDSLLSLSIDKYLGVDYPLYDNYFPPVQRVRMTPQQVSTDYLLGWLMASYPFDGNESVLLERMIYEGKLRYIVSQALGGKEGVDTLAYPEVVEQWCEQHEADMWQQII
;
A
#
# COMPACT_ATOMS: atom_id res chain seq x y z
N MET A 1 -32.06 86.34 -3.60
CA MET A 1 -31.04 86.03 -2.60
C MET A 1 -30.85 84.49 -2.62
N ARG A 2 -29.81 84.02 -3.22
CA ARG A 2 -29.58 82.59 -3.49
C ARG A 2 -28.62 82.01 -2.44
N ILE A 3 -29.08 81.07 -1.65
CA ILE A 3 -28.24 80.30 -0.72
C ILE A 3 -27.88 78.94 -1.41
N LYS A 4 -26.59 78.73 -1.69
CA LYS A 4 -26.06 77.48 -2.18
C LYS A 4 -25.80 76.58 -0.98
N GLY A 5 -26.51 75.47 -0.91
CA GLY A 5 -26.17 74.34 -0.01
C GLY A 5 -25.07 73.51 -0.54
N ILE A 6 -24.02 73.30 0.23
CA ILE A 6 -22.90 72.38 -0.03
C ILE A 6 -23.28 71.03 0.58
N LEU A 7 -23.44 70.05 -0.29
CA LEU A 7 -23.66 68.64 0.11
C LEU A 7 -22.31 67.99 0.28
N THR A 8 -21.91 67.76 1.53
CA THR A 8 -20.68 66.99 1.86
C THR A 8 -21.03 65.50 1.87
N GLY A 9 -20.64 64.83 0.81
CA GLY A 9 -20.77 63.35 0.71
C GLY A 9 -19.69 62.65 1.52
N THR A 10 -20.09 62.02 2.61
CA THR A 10 -19.21 61.15 3.40
C THR A 10 -19.12 59.78 2.72
N LEU A 11 -17.97 59.48 2.13
CA LEU A 11 -17.65 58.20 1.51
C LEU A 11 -17.26 57.21 2.63
N LEU A 12 -18.16 56.32 3.02
CA LEU A 12 -17.88 55.21 3.92
C LEU A 12 -17.13 54.13 3.19
N PHE A 13 -15.83 54.03 3.46
CA PHE A 13 -15.01 52.87 3.05
C PHE A 13 -15.37 51.67 3.92
N PHE A 14 -16.11 50.72 3.38
CA PHE A 14 -16.22 49.36 3.95
C PHE A 14 -14.91 48.61 3.68
N MET A 15 -14.06 48.58 4.70
CA MET A 15 -12.94 47.66 4.75
C MET A 15 -13.52 46.26 4.99
N ALA A 16 -13.70 45.48 3.91
CA ALA A 16 -13.98 44.07 4.03
C ALA A 16 -12.73 43.43 4.64
N SER A 17 -12.76 43.20 5.94
CA SER A 17 -11.83 42.35 6.64
C SER A 17 -12.04 40.91 6.08
N CYS A 18 -11.13 40.45 5.27
CA CYS A 18 -11.00 39.02 5.05
C CYS A 18 -10.58 38.39 6.39
N GLU A 19 -11.54 37.97 7.17
CA GLU A 19 -11.29 37.01 8.23
C GLU A 19 -10.76 35.75 7.55
N GLY A 20 -9.44 35.57 7.62
CA GLY A 20 -8.83 34.31 7.30
C GLY A 20 -9.53 33.23 8.11
N HIS A 21 -10.21 32.32 7.44
CA HIS A 21 -10.71 31.12 8.08
C HIS A 21 -9.51 30.49 8.78
N PRO A 22 -9.53 30.24 10.08
CA PRO A 22 -8.55 29.40 10.69
C PRO A 22 -8.74 28.03 10.02
N SER A 23 -7.78 27.66 9.19
CA SER A 23 -7.61 26.28 8.76
C SER A 23 -7.35 25.48 10.05
N ALA A 24 -8.43 25.08 10.71
CA ALA A 24 -8.37 24.05 11.71
C ALA A 24 -8.00 22.77 10.93
N THR A 25 -6.71 22.56 10.77
CA THR A 25 -6.16 21.23 10.48
C THR A 25 -6.53 20.37 11.69
N ALA A 26 -7.75 19.83 11.66
CA ALA A 26 -8.08 18.70 12.49
C ALA A 26 -7.14 17.58 12.04
N SER A 27 -6.01 17.46 12.74
CA SER A 27 -5.13 16.31 12.50
C SER A 27 -5.95 15.08 12.86
N PHE A 28 -6.38 14.33 11.83
CA PHE A 28 -7.06 13.06 12.04
C PHE A 28 -6.08 12.16 12.80
N HIS A 29 -6.38 11.93 14.07
CA HIS A 29 -5.61 11.02 14.89
C HIS A 29 -6.18 9.64 14.68
N ILE A 30 -5.40 8.73 14.11
CA ILE A 30 -5.72 7.31 14.04
C ILE A 30 -4.96 6.58 15.14
N GLU A 31 -5.49 5.45 15.58
CA GLU A 31 -4.75 4.55 16.45
C GLU A 31 -3.45 4.08 15.75
N PRO A 32 -2.35 3.98 16.48
CA PRO A 32 -1.10 3.50 15.91
C PRO A 32 -1.27 2.13 15.26
N ILE A 33 -0.89 2.01 14.00
CA ILE A 33 -0.92 0.74 13.29
C ILE A 33 0.05 -0.24 13.95
N ARG A 34 -0.46 -1.45 14.18
CA ARG A 34 0.32 -2.60 14.63
C ARG A 34 0.18 -3.71 13.59
N ILE A 35 1.30 -4.10 13.03
CA ILE A 35 1.34 -5.15 12.01
C ILE A 35 1.20 -6.51 12.69
N GLN A 36 0.16 -7.24 12.32
CA GLN A 36 -0.03 -8.61 12.77
C GLN A 36 0.96 -9.54 12.06
N ARG A 37 1.80 -10.19 12.85
CA ARG A 37 2.89 -11.05 12.37
C ARG A 37 2.39 -12.48 12.11
N PHE A 38 1.44 -12.58 11.17
CA PHE A 38 0.97 -13.89 10.70
C PHE A 38 2.10 -14.72 10.07
N ASP A 39 3.06 -14.06 9.41
CA ASP A 39 4.28 -14.66 8.90
C ASP A 39 5.03 -15.46 9.97
N GLN A 40 5.29 -14.85 11.13
CA GLN A 40 5.98 -15.52 12.25
C GLN A 40 5.13 -16.63 12.87
N ALA A 41 3.84 -16.37 13.07
CA ALA A 41 2.92 -17.33 13.66
C ALA A 41 2.74 -18.57 12.77
N LEU A 42 2.62 -18.38 11.45
CA LEU A 42 2.54 -19.50 10.51
C LEU A 42 3.83 -20.31 10.49
N PHE A 43 5.01 -19.67 10.43
CA PHE A 43 6.30 -20.38 10.44
C PHE A 43 6.45 -21.27 11.69
N LYS A 44 6.13 -20.72 12.86
CA LYS A 44 6.09 -21.50 14.12
C LYS A 44 5.12 -22.67 14.05
N ALA A 45 3.93 -22.46 13.45
CA ALA A 45 2.91 -23.51 13.34
C ALA A 45 3.33 -24.65 12.39
N LEU A 46 4.24 -24.41 11.42
CA LEU A 46 4.78 -25.47 10.56
C LEU A 46 5.54 -26.53 11.35
N GLU A 47 6.19 -26.14 12.44
CA GLU A 47 6.97 -27.03 13.31
C GLU A 47 6.13 -27.60 14.48
N SER A 48 4.94 -27.05 14.72
CA SER A 48 4.08 -27.45 15.83
C SER A 48 3.35 -28.75 15.56
N ALA A 49 3.18 -29.57 16.60
CA ALA A 49 2.41 -30.82 16.53
C ALA A 49 0.88 -30.60 16.68
N ASP A 50 0.42 -29.37 16.98
CA ASP A 50 -0.99 -29.04 17.26
C ASP A 50 -1.89 -28.94 16.02
N GLY A 51 -1.34 -29.22 14.83
CA GLY A 51 -2.08 -29.12 13.56
C GLY A 51 -2.51 -27.69 13.22
N GLY A 52 -1.82 -26.67 13.78
CA GLY A 52 -2.10 -25.26 13.57
C GLY A 52 -3.35 -24.75 14.31
N LEU A 53 -3.75 -25.39 15.39
CA LEU A 53 -4.94 -25.01 16.17
C LEU A 53 -4.77 -23.59 16.75
N GLU A 54 -3.61 -23.27 17.33
CA GLU A 54 -3.31 -21.94 17.85
C GLU A 54 -3.42 -20.87 16.76
N LEU A 55 -2.86 -21.15 15.58
CA LEU A 55 -2.93 -20.23 14.43
C LEU A 55 -4.36 -20.00 13.94
N ARG A 56 -5.19 -21.06 13.90
CA ARG A 56 -6.62 -20.96 13.54
C ARG A 56 -7.39 -20.07 14.52
N GLN A 57 -7.08 -20.14 15.81
CA GLN A 57 -7.73 -19.31 16.83
C GLN A 57 -7.28 -17.85 16.78
N GLN A 58 -6.00 -17.62 16.54
CA GLN A 58 -5.41 -16.28 16.56
C GLN A 58 -5.67 -15.51 15.27
N TYR A 59 -5.63 -16.17 14.10
CA TYR A 59 -5.71 -15.53 12.77
C TYR A 59 -6.75 -16.17 11.83
N PRO A 60 -8.02 -16.34 12.26
CA PRO A 60 -9.00 -17.06 11.43
C PRO A 60 -9.24 -16.40 10.07
N ALA A 61 -9.44 -15.08 10.04
CA ALA A 61 -9.68 -14.33 8.81
C ALA A 61 -8.45 -14.32 7.88
N MET A 62 -7.26 -14.10 8.45
CA MET A 62 -6.02 -14.11 7.66
C MET A 62 -5.73 -15.51 7.09
N LEU A 63 -5.96 -16.55 7.88
CA LEU A 63 -5.74 -17.93 7.44
C LEU A 63 -6.69 -18.33 6.31
N GLN A 64 -7.97 -17.91 6.40
CA GLN A 64 -8.96 -18.10 5.32
C GLN A 64 -8.49 -17.38 4.04
N LEU A 65 -8.09 -16.14 4.17
CA LEU A 65 -7.63 -15.32 3.04
C LEU A 65 -6.37 -15.92 2.40
N PHE A 66 -5.45 -16.41 3.24
CA PHE A 66 -4.23 -17.09 2.79
C PHE A 66 -4.55 -18.40 2.04
N GLY A 67 -5.46 -19.20 2.56
CA GLY A 67 -5.92 -20.42 1.89
C GLY A 67 -6.53 -20.16 0.51
N MET A 68 -7.30 -19.07 0.41
CA MET A 68 -7.93 -18.67 -0.85
C MET A 68 -6.92 -18.11 -1.86
N GLY A 69 -6.01 -17.24 -1.41
CA GLY A 69 -5.08 -16.51 -2.28
C GLY A 69 -3.80 -17.28 -2.60
N VAL A 70 -3.17 -17.91 -1.60
CA VAL A 70 -1.85 -18.56 -1.77
C VAL A 70 -1.98 -20.04 -2.10
N LEU A 71 -2.95 -20.75 -1.49
CA LEU A 71 -3.12 -22.19 -1.63
C LEU A 71 -4.19 -22.59 -2.67
N ASN A 72 -4.41 -21.80 -3.70
CA ASN A 72 -5.33 -22.12 -4.79
C ASN A 72 -6.77 -22.42 -4.34
N ARG A 73 -7.37 -21.52 -3.56
CA ARG A 73 -8.75 -21.60 -3.06
C ARG A 73 -9.02 -22.76 -2.10
N ARG A 74 -8.06 -23.06 -1.22
CA ARG A 74 -8.27 -24.06 -0.17
C ARG A 74 -9.00 -23.46 1.02
N SER A 75 -10.07 -24.15 1.45
CA SER A 75 -10.79 -23.80 2.69
C SER A 75 -9.96 -24.23 3.91
N ILE A 76 -10.01 -23.43 4.98
CA ILE A 76 -9.45 -23.81 6.28
C ILE A 76 -10.18 -24.99 6.93
N ASP A 77 -11.39 -25.33 6.45
CA ASP A 77 -12.15 -26.47 6.92
C ASP A 77 -11.71 -27.80 6.29
N ASP A 78 -10.82 -27.75 5.28
CA ASP A 78 -10.19 -28.95 4.71
C ASP A 78 -9.31 -29.62 5.80
N GLU A 79 -9.57 -30.88 6.11
CA GLU A 79 -8.81 -31.65 7.11
C GLU A 79 -7.32 -31.70 6.81
N LEU A 80 -6.95 -31.69 5.52
CA LEU A 80 -5.57 -31.72 5.04
C LEU A 80 -4.96 -30.31 4.89
N PHE A 81 -5.65 -29.24 5.28
CA PHE A 81 -5.22 -27.87 5.05
C PHE A 81 -3.81 -27.60 5.60
N PHE A 82 -3.56 -27.93 6.87
CA PHE A 82 -2.26 -27.73 7.49
C PHE A 82 -1.17 -28.67 6.97
N GLU A 83 -1.52 -29.90 6.62
CA GLU A 83 -0.59 -30.84 6.00
C GLU A 83 -0.09 -30.31 4.65
N ARG A 84 -0.99 -29.72 3.87
CA ARG A 84 -0.64 -29.09 2.58
C ARG A 84 0.26 -27.86 2.76
N ILE A 85 0.00 -27.01 3.74
CA ILE A 85 0.87 -25.87 4.06
C ILE A 85 2.27 -26.38 4.44
N ARG A 86 2.36 -27.38 5.32
CA ARG A 86 3.64 -28.00 5.70
C ARG A 86 4.38 -28.56 4.50
N SER A 87 3.68 -29.32 3.67
CA SER A 87 4.26 -29.88 2.45
C SER A 87 4.76 -28.81 1.50
N TYR A 88 4.03 -27.70 1.36
CA TYR A 88 4.44 -26.58 0.52
C TYR A 88 5.74 -25.93 1.01
N TYR A 89 5.83 -25.62 2.29
CA TYR A 89 7.03 -24.99 2.85
C TYR A 89 8.14 -25.97 3.26
N ALA A 90 7.94 -27.25 3.11
CA ALA A 90 8.99 -28.28 3.29
C ALA A 90 10.00 -28.29 2.13
N GLU A 91 9.69 -27.69 0.98
CA GLU A 91 10.65 -27.53 -0.11
C GLU A 91 11.80 -26.63 0.35
N PRO A 92 13.08 -27.07 0.20
CA PRO A 92 14.23 -26.38 0.79
C PRO A 92 14.38 -24.90 0.36
N THR A 93 14.07 -24.58 -0.91
CA THR A 93 14.16 -23.21 -1.42
C THR A 93 13.10 -22.32 -0.79
N LEU A 94 11.86 -22.81 -0.66
CA LEU A 94 10.77 -22.09 -0.03
C LEU A 94 10.99 -21.94 1.49
N HIS A 95 11.52 -22.95 2.14
CA HIS A 95 11.87 -22.87 3.56
C HIS A 95 12.95 -21.81 3.80
N LYS A 96 13.99 -21.80 2.97
CA LYS A 96 15.05 -20.79 3.04
C LYS A 96 14.50 -19.37 2.77
N LEU A 97 13.70 -19.20 1.72
CA LEU A 97 13.04 -17.94 1.38
C LEU A 97 12.22 -17.41 2.57
N TYR A 98 11.48 -18.31 3.24
CA TYR A 98 10.70 -17.96 4.42
C TYR A 98 11.58 -17.46 5.56
N ALA A 99 12.64 -18.20 5.88
CA ALA A 99 13.58 -17.81 6.93
C ALA A 99 14.27 -16.47 6.63
N ASP A 100 14.69 -16.25 5.38
CA ASP A 100 15.30 -14.99 4.94
C ASP A 100 14.30 -13.81 5.09
N ALA A 101 13.04 -14.01 4.74
CA ALA A 101 11.99 -13.01 4.90
C ALA A 101 11.77 -12.65 6.38
N LEU A 102 11.69 -13.65 7.27
CA LEU A 102 11.57 -13.41 8.70
C LEU A 102 12.77 -12.67 9.29
N HIS A 103 13.97 -12.98 8.82
CA HIS A 103 15.20 -12.32 9.24
C HIS A 103 15.24 -10.85 8.79
N GLN A 104 14.83 -10.55 7.55
CA GLN A 104 14.76 -9.18 7.01
C GLN A 104 13.78 -8.31 7.79
N TYR A 105 12.64 -8.89 8.20
CA TYR A 105 11.55 -8.17 8.87
C TYR A 105 11.39 -8.55 10.34
N VAL A 106 12.52 -8.78 11.04
CA VAL A 106 12.48 -9.06 12.49
C VAL A 106 11.92 -7.88 13.28
N ASP A 107 12.27 -6.66 12.88
CA ASP A 107 11.72 -5.41 13.41
C ASP A 107 10.94 -4.67 12.30
N VAL A 108 9.70 -4.30 12.61
CA VAL A 108 8.80 -3.58 11.70
C VAL A 108 8.33 -2.25 12.27
N THR A 109 8.96 -1.78 13.35
CA THR A 109 8.57 -0.57 14.09
C THR A 109 8.56 0.67 13.20
N GLU A 110 9.57 0.84 12.36
CA GLU A 110 9.65 1.97 11.44
C GLU A 110 8.53 1.92 10.39
N LEU A 111 8.25 0.74 9.84
CA LEU A 111 7.15 0.53 8.90
C LEU A 111 5.79 0.81 9.55
N GLU A 112 5.55 0.38 10.80
CA GLU A 112 4.34 0.70 11.56
C GLU A 112 4.14 2.21 11.73
N GLN A 113 5.21 2.93 12.06
CA GLN A 113 5.19 4.39 12.21
C GLN A 113 4.91 5.08 10.88
N GLN A 114 5.54 4.63 9.81
CA GLN A 114 5.33 5.16 8.46
C GLN A 114 3.90 4.94 7.99
N LEU A 115 3.36 3.74 8.14
CA LEU A 115 1.98 3.42 7.79
C LEU A 115 0.98 4.20 8.65
N THR A 116 1.24 4.39 9.95
CA THR A 116 0.40 5.19 10.83
C THR A 116 0.28 6.62 10.30
N LYS A 117 1.40 7.27 9.98
CA LYS A 117 1.41 8.63 9.42
C LYS A 117 0.68 8.70 8.07
N ALA A 118 0.97 7.71 7.20
CA ALA A 118 0.37 7.68 5.87
C ALA A 118 -1.15 7.48 5.91
N PHE A 119 -1.65 6.56 6.74
CA PHE A 119 -3.10 6.38 6.89
C PHE A 119 -3.78 7.56 7.59
N ALA A 120 -3.12 8.25 8.53
CA ALA A 120 -3.64 9.49 9.10
C ALA A 120 -3.84 10.55 8.00
N PHE A 121 -2.83 10.77 7.14
CA PHE A 121 -2.93 11.66 5.99
C PHE A 121 -4.05 11.23 5.04
N LEU A 122 -4.12 9.93 4.70
CA LEU A 122 -5.18 9.42 3.81
C LEU A 122 -6.58 9.63 4.39
N LYS A 123 -6.77 9.49 5.70
CA LYS A 123 -8.05 9.77 6.37
C LYS A 123 -8.45 11.24 6.30
N GLU A 124 -7.50 12.17 6.31
CA GLU A 124 -7.77 13.60 6.11
C GLU A 124 -8.26 13.89 4.69
N GLN A 125 -7.65 13.25 3.69
CA GLN A 125 -7.99 13.45 2.28
C GLN A 125 -9.22 12.63 1.83
N LEU A 126 -9.41 11.46 2.43
CA LEU A 126 -10.44 10.47 2.10
C LEU A 126 -11.14 10.03 3.39
N PRO A 127 -12.08 10.84 3.93
CA PRO A 127 -12.69 10.60 5.25
C PRO A 127 -13.42 9.26 5.37
N ASP A 128 -13.96 8.75 4.27
CA ASP A 128 -14.68 7.46 4.21
C ASP A 128 -13.74 6.23 4.14
N LEU A 129 -12.46 6.44 3.85
CA LEU A 129 -11.48 5.35 3.79
C LEU A 129 -11.36 4.66 5.16
N GLN A 130 -11.58 3.36 5.21
CA GLN A 130 -11.34 2.57 6.41
C GLN A 130 -9.84 2.25 6.55
N VAL A 131 -9.33 2.24 7.79
CA VAL A 131 -7.97 1.77 8.07
C VAL A 131 -8.04 0.25 8.29
N PRO A 132 -7.35 -0.57 7.49
CA PRO A 132 -7.43 -2.02 7.63
C PRO A 132 -6.60 -2.54 8.80
N VAL A 133 -6.90 -3.75 9.25
CA VAL A 133 -5.95 -4.55 10.00
C VAL A 133 -4.83 -4.96 9.04
N ILE A 134 -3.58 -4.64 9.40
CA ILE A 134 -2.43 -4.92 8.55
C ILE A 134 -1.72 -6.19 9.03
N CYS A 135 -1.49 -7.11 8.10
CA CYS A 135 -0.77 -8.35 8.31
C CYS A 135 0.43 -8.47 7.37
N MET A 136 1.35 -9.36 7.73
CA MET A 136 2.41 -9.84 6.85
C MET A 136 2.26 -11.35 6.63
N HIS A 137 2.60 -11.81 5.41
CA HIS A 137 2.68 -13.23 5.09
C HIS A 137 3.88 -13.51 4.17
N VAL A 138 4.15 -14.78 3.96
CA VAL A 138 5.12 -15.26 2.95
C VAL A 138 4.34 -16.16 2.01
N SER A 139 4.35 -15.87 0.71
CA SER A 139 3.55 -16.62 -0.28
C SER A 139 4.36 -17.60 -1.13
N GLY A 140 5.68 -17.61 -0.98
CA GLY A 140 6.56 -18.34 -1.90
C GLY A 140 6.57 -17.69 -3.29
N LEU A 141 6.62 -16.37 -3.35
CA LEU A 141 6.63 -15.52 -4.56
C LEU A 141 5.37 -15.59 -5.43
N SER A 142 4.27 -16.20 -4.93
CA SER A 142 3.06 -16.41 -5.72
C SER A 142 2.09 -15.20 -5.70
N GLN A 143 1.86 -14.60 -4.55
CA GLN A 143 0.91 -13.49 -4.37
C GLN A 143 1.57 -12.30 -3.69
N ASN A 144 1.28 -11.06 -4.15
CA ASN A 144 1.81 -9.86 -3.51
C ASN A 144 0.94 -9.41 -2.36
N VAL A 145 -0.33 -9.24 -2.63
CA VAL A 145 -1.30 -8.60 -1.73
C VAL A 145 -2.50 -9.50 -1.56
N LEU A 146 -2.94 -9.67 -0.33
CA LEU A 146 -4.21 -10.29 0.01
C LEU A 146 -5.10 -9.23 0.67
N VAL A 147 -6.30 -9.03 0.12
CA VAL A 147 -7.27 -8.05 0.61
C VAL A 147 -8.54 -8.77 1.02
N GLY A 148 -8.97 -8.55 2.26
CA GLY A 148 -10.26 -8.94 2.80
C GLY A 148 -11.10 -7.70 3.13
N ASP A 149 -12.29 -7.88 3.71
CA ASP A 149 -13.23 -6.77 4.01
C ASP A 149 -12.61 -5.67 4.87
N SER A 150 -11.80 -6.03 5.85
CA SER A 150 -11.12 -5.10 6.77
C SER A 150 -9.67 -5.50 7.04
N LEU A 151 -9.08 -6.36 6.20
CA LEU A 151 -7.76 -6.92 6.37
C LEU A 151 -6.94 -6.76 5.10
N LEU A 152 -5.70 -6.34 5.27
CA LEU A 152 -4.71 -6.20 4.20
C LEU A 152 -3.44 -6.93 4.59
N SER A 153 -2.94 -7.81 3.75
CA SER A 153 -1.69 -8.50 3.98
C SER A 153 -0.76 -8.45 2.78
N LEU A 154 0.51 -8.21 3.01
CA LEU A 154 1.55 -8.16 1.99
C LEU A 154 2.50 -9.34 2.12
N SER A 155 2.91 -9.89 0.97
CA SER A 155 3.89 -10.98 0.90
C SER A 155 5.30 -10.42 0.99
N ILE A 156 5.90 -10.48 2.17
CA ILE A 156 7.20 -9.84 2.46
C ILE A 156 8.40 -10.53 1.78
N ASP A 157 8.23 -11.76 1.33
CA ASP A 157 9.23 -12.50 0.56
C ASP A 157 9.51 -11.89 -0.83
N LYS A 158 8.71 -10.92 -1.26
CA LYS A 158 8.93 -10.14 -2.49
C LYS A 158 9.69 -8.82 -2.29
N TYR A 159 10.18 -8.55 -1.08
CA TYR A 159 10.85 -7.29 -0.75
C TYR A 159 12.16 -7.52 0.02
N LEU A 160 12.97 -8.51 -0.45
CA LEU A 160 14.26 -8.87 0.16
C LEU A 160 15.45 -8.10 -0.44
N GLY A 161 15.20 -7.27 -1.44
CA GLY A 161 16.21 -6.48 -2.14
C GLY A 161 16.39 -6.88 -3.59
N VAL A 162 16.80 -5.91 -4.43
CA VAL A 162 16.93 -6.07 -5.89
C VAL A 162 17.85 -7.23 -6.29
N ASP A 163 18.88 -7.49 -5.48
CA ASP A 163 19.90 -8.52 -5.74
C ASP A 163 19.64 -9.84 -5.01
N TYR A 164 18.42 -10.04 -4.45
CA TYR A 164 18.12 -11.32 -3.80
C TYR A 164 18.19 -12.46 -4.82
N PRO A 165 19.09 -13.47 -4.61
CA PRO A 165 19.48 -14.40 -5.68
C PRO A 165 18.33 -15.19 -6.31
N LEU A 166 17.29 -15.50 -5.53
CA LEU A 166 16.16 -16.28 -6.03
C LEU A 166 15.35 -15.49 -7.07
N TYR A 167 15.35 -14.16 -7.00
CA TYR A 167 14.57 -13.30 -7.92
C TYR A 167 15.04 -13.40 -9.36
N ASP A 168 16.32 -13.69 -9.60
CA ASP A 168 16.87 -13.85 -10.96
C ASP A 168 16.15 -14.91 -11.78
N ASN A 169 15.61 -15.93 -11.10
CA ASN A 169 14.92 -17.04 -11.74
C ASN A 169 13.46 -16.77 -12.08
N TYR A 170 12.84 -15.76 -11.45
CA TYR A 170 11.39 -15.55 -11.50
C TYR A 170 10.97 -14.18 -11.99
N PHE A 171 11.83 -13.15 -11.89
CA PHE A 171 11.47 -11.77 -12.17
C PHE A 171 12.49 -11.09 -13.10
N PRO A 172 12.01 -10.41 -14.15
CA PRO A 172 12.89 -9.59 -14.98
C PRO A 172 13.46 -8.40 -14.18
N PRO A 173 14.62 -7.84 -14.58
CA PRO A 173 15.27 -6.74 -13.87
C PRO A 173 14.36 -5.54 -13.58
N VAL A 174 13.48 -5.19 -14.53
CA VAL A 174 12.52 -4.06 -14.40
C VAL A 174 11.51 -4.24 -13.25
N GLN A 175 11.19 -5.47 -12.88
CA GLN A 175 10.33 -5.73 -11.72
C GLN A 175 11.10 -5.71 -10.41
N ARG A 176 12.35 -6.19 -10.43
CA ARG A 176 13.19 -6.32 -9.23
C ARG A 176 13.56 -4.99 -8.58
N VAL A 177 13.63 -3.90 -9.35
CA VAL A 177 13.90 -2.55 -8.81
C VAL A 177 12.91 -2.14 -7.72
N ARG A 178 11.70 -2.66 -7.76
CA ARG A 178 10.66 -2.40 -6.77
C ARG A 178 10.58 -3.44 -5.65
N MET A 179 11.34 -4.53 -5.75
CA MET A 179 11.30 -5.64 -4.78
C MET A 179 12.24 -5.37 -3.60
N THR A 180 12.14 -4.20 -3.01
CA THR A 180 12.99 -3.71 -1.91
C THR A 180 12.16 -3.37 -0.68
N PRO A 181 12.73 -3.42 0.53
CA PRO A 181 12.02 -3.07 1.77
C PRO A 181 11.36 -1.70 1.75
N GLN A 182 11.94 -0.73 1.03
CA GLN A 182 11.44 0.64 0.91
C GLN A 182 10.08 0.69 0.20
N GLN A 183 9.78 -0.27 -0.67
CA GLN A 183 8.52 -0.31 -1.42
C GLN A 183 7.35 -0.96 -0.66
N VAL A 184 7.60 -1.56 0.51
CA VAL A 184 6.57 -2.26 1.29
C VAL A 184 5.41 -1.32 1.65
N SER A 185 5.69 -0.13 2.19
CA SER A 185 4.65 0.84 2.54
C SER A 185 3.85 1.32 1.32
N THR A 186 4.54 1.56 0.20
CA THR A 186 3.90 1.94 -1.07
C THR A 186 2.89 0.90 -1.51
N ASP A 187 3.28 -0.37 -1.52
CA ASP A 187 2.43 -1.45 -2.03
C ASP A 187 1.27 -1.79 -1.06
N TYR A 188 1.46 -1.63 0.27
CA TYR A 188 0.34 -1.69 1.21
C TYR A 188 -0.72 -0.63 0.91
N LEU A 189 -0.29 0.64 0.76
CA LEU A 189 -1.21 1.76 0.54
C LEU A 189 -1.89 1.64 -0.84
N LEU A 190 -1.14 1.32 -1.89
CA LEU A 190 -1.70 1.11 -3.23
C LEU A 190 -2.70 -0.04 -3.24
N GLY A 191 -2.35 -1.19 -2.67
CA GLY A 191 -3.23 -2.35 -2.60
C GLY A 191 -4.55 -2.06 -1.90
N TRP A 192 -4.51 -1.31 -0.79
CA TRP A 192 -5.72 -0.92 -0.07
C TRP A 192 -6.55 0.12 -0.83
N LEU A 193 -5.91 1.13 -1.43
CA LEU A 193 -6.61 2.14 -2.21
C LEU A 193 -7.26 1.54 -3.47
N MET A 194 -6.58 0.64 -4.17
CA MET A 194 -7.15 -0.07 -5.32
C MET A 194 -8.37 -0.91 -4.96
N ALA A 195 -8.36 -1.52 -3.78
CA ALA A 195 -9.50 -2.29 -3.28
C ALA A 195 -10.67 -1.40 -2.80
N SER A 196 -10.36 -0.26 -2.15
CA SER A 196 -11.34 0.69 -1.63
C SER A 196 -11.97 1.56 -2.72
N TYR A 197 -11.21 1.86 -3.77
CA TYR A 197 -11.60 2.70 -4.91
C TYR A 197 -11.24 1.98 -6.22
N PRO A 198 -11.96 0.92 -6.58
CA PRO A 198 -11.66 0.15 -7.79
C PRO A 198 -11.82 1.01 -9.05
N PHE A 199 -11.11 0.62 -10.11
CA PHE A 199 -11.27 1.26 -11.41
C PHE A 199 -12.71 1.05 -11.93
N ASP A 200 -13.36 2.14 -12.30
CA ASP A 200 -14.74 2.19 -12.81
C ASP A 200 -14.83 2.71 -14.26
N GLY A 201 -13.67 2.93 -14.91
CA GLY A 201 -13.57 3.40 -16.29
C GLY A 201 -13.63 2.26 -17.31
N ASN A 202 -13.38 2.62 -18.58
CA ASN A 202 -13.37 1.67 -19.68
C ASN A 202 -12.02 0.93 -19.76
N GLU A 203 -11.99 -0.38 -19.47
CA GLU A 203 -10.80 -1.22 -19.53
C GLU A 203 -10.12 -1.28 -20.91
N SER A 204 -10.84 -0.90 -21.97
CA SER A 204 -10.30 -0.83 -23.33
C SER A 204 -9.62 0.51 -23.65
N VAL A 205 -9.68 1.49 -22.74
CA VAL A 205 -9.09 2.82 -22.90
C VAL A 205 -7.86 2.95 -22.01
N LEU A 206 -6.69 2.80 -22.59
CA LEU A 206 -5.42 2.84 -21.85
C LEU A 206 -5.26 4.15 -21.05
N LEU A 207 -5.63 5.29 -21.62
CA LEU A 207 -5.50 6.60 -20.96
C LEU A 207 -6.31 6.68 -19.67
N GLU A 208 -7.54 6.15 -19.63
CA GLU A 208 -8.35 6.13 -18.40
C GLU A 208 -7.68 5.31 -17.31
N ARG A 209 -7.11 4.16 -17.67
CA ARG A 209 -6.37 3.31 -16.76
C ARG A 209 -5.10 4.00 -16.24
N MET A 210 -4.34 4.66 -17.10
CA MET A 210 -3.14 5.42 -16.71
C MET A 210 -3.48 6.56 -15.76
N ILE A 211 -4.57 7.31 -16.01
CA ILE A 211 -5.02 8.38 -15.12
C ILE A 211 -5.41 7.84 -13.76
N TYR A 212 -6.14 6.72 -13.71
CA TYR A 212 -6.50 6.07 -12.45
C TYR A 212 -5.26 5.65 -11.65
N GLU A 213 -4.34 4.90 -12.25
CA GLU A 213 -3.08 4.48 -11.61
C GLU A 213 -2.25 5.69 -11.15
N GLY A 214 -2.19 6.73 -11.98
CA GLY A 214 -1.48 7.97 -11.64
C GLY A 214 -2.06 8.70 -10.44
N LYS A 215 -3.39 8.78 -10.32
CA LYS A 215 -4.07 9.37 -9.15
C LYS A 215 -3.75 8.61 -7.87
N LEU A 216 -3.81 7.27 -7.89
CA LEU A 216 -3.48 6.45 -6.73
C LEU A 216 -2.03 6.62 -6.31
N ARG A 217 -1.09 6.59 -7.25
CA ARG A 217 0.34 6.78 -6.96
C ARG A 217 0.64 8.18 -6.44
N TYR A 218 -0.02 9.19 -6.98
CA TYR A 218 0.12 10.56 -6.51
C TYR A 218 -0.28 10.70 -5.03
N ILE A 219 -1.48 10.21 -4.65
CA ILE A 219 -1.94 10.33 -3.26
C ILE A 219 -1.08 9.49 -2.30
N VAL A 220 -0.62 8.30 -2.72
CA VAL A 220 0.32 7.49 -1.95
C VAL A 220 1.66 8.21 -1.77
N SER A 221 2.19 8.84 -2.82
CA SER A 221 3.40 9.65 -2.72
C SER A 221 3.24 10.77 -1.68
N GLN A 222 2.12 11.51 -1.73
CA GLN A 222 1.85 12.55 -0.73
C GLN A 222 1.76 11.99 0.69
N ALA A 223 1.09 10.85 0.87
CA ALA A 223 0.96 10.17 2.16
C ALA A 223 2.32 9.70 2.74
N LEU A 224 3.27 9.39 1.87
CA LEU A 224 4.61 8.94 2.22
C LEU A 224 5.66 10.06 2.25
N GLY A 225 5.25 11.34 2.23
CA GLY A 225 6.12 12.51 2.39
C GLY A 225 6.42 13.29 1.10
N GLY A 226 5.71 13.00 0.01
CA GLY A 226 5.86 13.71 -1.27
C GLY A 226 7.23 13.49 -1.91
N LYS A 227 7.81 14.53 -2.51
CA LYS A 227 9.10 14.46 -3.21
C LYS A 227 10.30 14.12 -2.31
N GLU A 228 10.20 14.39 -1.01
CA GLU A 228 11.24 14.10 -0.03
C GLU A 228 11.06 12.73 0.64
N GLY A 229 9.97 12.04 0.32
CA GLY A 229 9.59 10.75 0.90
C GLY A 229 10.06 9.55 0.09
N VAL A 230 9.28 8.47 0.19
CA VAL A 230 9.56 7.23 -0.56
C VAL A 230 9.30 7.43 -2.05
N ASP A 231 10.24 7.03 -2.88
CA ASP A 231 10.02 6.95 -4.33
C ASP A 231 8.99 5.86 -4.65
N THR A 232 7.76 6.30 -4.91
CA THR A 232 6.62 5.42 -5.17
C THR A 232 6.62 4.82 -6.58
N LEU A 233 7.40 5.38 -7.50
CA LEU A 233 7.56 4.87 -8.87
C LEU A 233 8.70 3.86 -8.95
N ALA A 234 9.82 4.14 -8.26
CA ALA A 234 11.03 3.33 -8.26
C ALA A 234 11.50 2.96 -9.69
N TYR A 235 11.41 3.91 -10.61
CA TYR A 235 11.98 3.73 -11.93
C TYR A 235 13.47 4.06 -11.92
N PRO A 236 14.30 3.32 -12.67
CA PRO A 236 15.68 3.73 -12.91
C PRO A 236 15.73 5.09 -13.58
N GLU A 237 16.67 5.95 -13.19
CA GLU A 237 16.84 7.30 -13.74
C GLU A 237 16.91 7.32 -15.27
N VAL A 238 17.52 6.29 -15.87
CA VAL A 238 17.59 6.15 -17.34
C VAL A 238 16.19 6.02 -17.97
N VAL A 239 15.23 5.41 -17.28
CA VAL A 239 13.84 5.29 -17.77
C VAL A 239 13.12 6.63 -17.65
N GLU A 240 13.31 7.35 -16.56
CA GLU A 240 12.73 8.69 -16.38
C GLU A 240 13.26 9.66 -17.44
N GLN A 241 14.56 9.71 -17.65
CA GLN A 241 15.18 10.53 -18.69
C GLN A 241 14.68 10.16 -20.09
N TRP A 242 14.49 8.86 -20.36
CA TRP A 242 13.94 8.42 -21.64
C TRP A 242 12.49 8.89 -21.82
N CYS A 243 11.65 8.77 -20.80
CA CYS A 243 10.27 9.24 -20.82
C CYS A 243 10.18 10.76 -21.04
N GLU A 244 11.00 11.55 -20.36
CA GLU A 244 11.07 13.00 -20.53
C GLU A 244 11.44 13.38 -21.97
N GLN A 245 12.38 12.67 -22.57
CA GLN A 245 12.83 12.94 -23.97
C GLN A 245 11.81 12.53 -25.01
N HIS A 246 10.92 11.59 -24.72
CA HIS A 246 9.96 11.02 -25.68
C HIS A 246 8.50 11.30 -25.29
N GLU A 247 8.25 12.22 -24.38
CA GLU A 247 6.92 12.51 -23.87
C GLU A 247 5.90 12.79 -24.99
N ALA A 248 6.26 13.62 -25.97
CA ALA A 248 5.38 13.96 -27.08
C ALA A 248 5.03 12.74 -27.94
N ASP A 249 5.99 11.87 -28.22
CA ASP A 249 5.80 10.66 -29.02
C ASP A 249 4.93 9.65 -28.26
N MET A 250 5.13 9.53 -26.94
CA MET A 250 4.31 8.68 -26.08
C MET A 250 2.85 9.12 -26.10
N TRP A 251 2.59 10.42 -25.95
CA TRP A 251 1.22 10.94 -26.01
C TRP A 251 0.55 10.70 -27.37
N GLN A 252 1.27 10.83 -28.46
CA GLN A 252 0.72 10.53 -29.81
C GLN A 252 0.32 9.07 -30.00
N GLN A 253 0.96 8.14 -29.28
CA GLN A 253 0.64 6.71 -29.37
C GLN A 253 -0.51 6.29 -28.43
N ILE A 254 -0.80 7.07 -27.39
CA ILE A 254 -1.78 6.74 -26.34
C ILE A 254 -3.15 7.36 -26.66
N ILE A 255 -3.20 8.50 -27.34
CA ILE A 255 -4.42 9.21 -27.74
C ILE A 255 -4.90 8.72 -29.10
#